data_8a90bb867dc45ac3b99a9797a1be8e6e
#
_entry.id   8a90bb867dc45ac3b99a9797a1be8e6e
#
_cell.length_a   1.000
_cell.length_b   1.000
_cell.length_c   1.000
_cell.angle_alpha   90.00
_cell.angle_beta   90.00
_cell.angle_gamma   90.00
#
_symmetry.space_group_name_H-M   'P 1'
#
loop_
_entity.id
_entity.type
_entity.pdbx_description
1 polymer ?
#
loop_
_entity_poly.entity_id
_entity_poly.type
_entity_poly.pdbx_seq_one_letter_code
_entity_poly.pdbx_strand_id
1 'polypeptide(L)'
;GLFKNDLYKAGKEEEDIYEKLGLQYIPPELRENRGEIEAAIKFKLPKLIELKDVRGDFHTHSSFAGTLISMEDIVLRAMQKKYEYIGISDHTKELKIENGLDEKRLALQEKEIRKLNEKYKIKIFHGAEVNILKDGSLDIKNSALKELDFVNIGIHTNFKMNKKDMTERVLKAMSNPYVTCLTHPTGRIVNRRGAFNID
;
A
#
# COMPACT_ATOMS: atom_id res chain seq x y z
N GLY A 1 21.23 -24.14 12.69
CA GLY A 1 21.03 -24.37 14.13
C GLY A 1 22.02 -23.61 15.00
N LEU A 2 21.73 -23.51 16.27
CA LEU A 2 22.60 -22.92 17.31
C LEU A 2 23.52 -23.98 17.87
N PHE A 3 24.83 -23.69 17.93
CA PHE A 3 25.84 -24.60 18.46
C PHE A 3 26.67 -23.92 19.55
N LYS A 4 27.19 -24.69 20.49
CA LYS A 4 28.19 -24.27 21.50
C LYS A 4 29.21 -25.35 21.63
N ASN A 5 30.51 -25.06 21.31
CA ASN A 5 31.60 -26.05 21.31
C ASN A 5 31.23 -27.29 20.47
N ASP A 6 30.78 -27.08 19.22
CA ASP A 6 30.32 -28.10 18.27
C ASP A 6 29.12 -28.94 18.71
N LEU A 7 28.55 -28.67 19.88
CA LEU A 7 27.36 -29.34 20.38
C LEU A 7 26.10 -28.56 19.93
N TYR A 8 25.20 -29.24 19.23
CA TYR A 8 23.91 -28.69 18.85
C TYR A 8 23.10 -28.29 20.09
N LYS A 9 22.51 -27.11 20.07
CA LYS A 9 21.73 -26.53 21.18
C LYS A 9 20.28 -26.24 20.83
N ALA A 10 20.01 -25.71 19.63
CA ALA A 10 18.68 -25.35 19.19
C ALA A 10 18.65 -25.11 17.66
N GLY A 11 17.44 -24.99 17.07
CA GLY A 11 17.24 -24.61 15.67
C GLY A 11 16.70 -25.74 14.81
N LYS A 12 15.86 -26.58 15.39
CA LYS A 12 14.94 -27.41 14.63
C LYS A 12 13.93 -26.49 13.92
N GLU A 13 13.36 -25.58 14.71
CA GLU A 13 12.59 -24.45 14.23
C GLU A 13 13.34 -23.15 14.57
N GLU A 14 12.98 -22.04 13.93
CA GLU A 14 13.68 -20.77 14.14
C GLU A 14 13.42 -20.22 15.54
N GLU A 15 12.21 -20.39 16.05
CA GLU A 15 11.77 -20.00 17.38
C GLU A 15 12.63 -20.61 18.50
N ASP A 16 13.07 -21.86 18.32
CA ASP A 16 13.93 -22.57 19.29
C ASP A 16 15.23 -21.81 19.54
N ILE A 17 15.75 -21.12 18.53
CA ILE A 17 16.99 -20.34 18.63
C ILE A 17 16.77 -19.14 19.53
N TYR A 18 15.67 -18.41 19.32
CA TYR A 18 15.32 -17.24 20.14
C TYR A 18 15.06 -17.63 21.58
N GLU A 19 14.29 -18.69 21.81
CA GLU A 19 14.03 -19.22 23.15
C GLU A 19 15.34 -19.60 23.86
N LYS A 20 16.24 -20.29 23.16
CA LYS A 20 17.54 -20.73 23.74
C LYS A 20 18.44 -19.55 24.08
N LEU A 21 18.29 -18.43 23.39
CA LEU A 21 19.00 -17.18 23.66
C LEU A 21 18.30 -16.29 24.70
N GLY A 22 17.14 -16.71 25.23
CA GLY A 22 16.34 -15.92 26.19
C GLY A 22 15.66 -14.71 25.54
N LEU A 23 15.36 -14.80 24.25
CA LEU A 23 14.74 -13.72 23.47
C LEU A 23 13.30 -14.09 23.12
N GLN A 24 12.44 -13.08 23.09
CA GLN A 24 11.17 -13.20 22.36
C GLN A 24 11.45 -13.42 20.88
N TYR A 25 10.70 -14.31 20.23
CA TYR A 25 10.82 -14.52 18.78
C TYR A 25 10.57 -13.21 18.03
N ILE A 26 11.51 -12.84 17.16
CA ILE A 26 11.41 -11.64 16.34
C ILE A 26 10.86 -12.05 14.97
N PRO A 27 9.61 -11.68 14.61
CA PRO A 27 9.07 -11.95 13.29
C PRO A 27 9.94 -11.31 12.19
N PRO A 28 10.06 -11.93 11.00
CA PRO A 28 10.88 -11.42 9.90
C PRO A 28 10.60 -9.96 9.53
N GLU A 29 9.34 -9.52 9.63
CA GLU A 29 8.90 -8.16 9.35
C GLU A 29 9.52 -7.10 10.26
N LEU A 30 9.98 -7.48 11.45
CA LEU A 30 10.62 -6.57 12.41
C LEU A 30 12.15 -6.56 12.31
N ARG A 31 12.78 -7.41 11.48
CA ARG A 31 14.25 -7.58 11.41
C ARG A 31 14.91 -6.51 10.54
N GLU A 32 14.78 -5.24 10.94
CA GLU A 32 15.26 -4.08 10.19
C GLU A 32 16.35 -3.27 10.93
N ASN A 33 16.93 -3.84 12.01
CA ASN A 33 17.92 -3.18 12.87
C ASN A 33 17.43 -1.83 13.44
N ARG A 34 16.22 -1.85 14.03
CA ARG A 34 15.55 -0.67 14.61
C ARG A 34 15.30 -0.80 16.12
N GLY A 35 16.04 -1.66 16.82
CA GLY A 35 15.90 -1.90 18.25
C GLY A 35 15.03 -3.11 18.59
N GLU A 36 14.73 -3.97 17.61
CA GLU A 36 13.95 -5.18 17.81
C GLU A 36 14.64 -6.18 18.74
N ILE A 37 15.97 -6.24 18.74
CA ILE A 37 16.72 -7.13 19.64
C ILE A 37 16.55 -6.71 21.10
N GLU A 38 16.71 -5.41 21.41
CA GLU A 38 16.52 -4.85 22.74
C GLU A 38 15.07 -4.99 23.22
N ALA A 39 14.12 -4.87 22.29
CA ALA A 39 12.71 -5.11 22.59
C ALA A 39 12.43 -6.59 22.88
N ALA A 40 13.04 -7.52 22.13
CA ALA A 40 12.92 -8.95 22.32
C ALA A 40 13.49 -9.43 23.66
N ILE A 41 14.66 -8.88 24.08
CA ILE A 41 15.26 -9.14 25.40
C ILE A 41 14.28 -8.75 26.51
N LYS A 42 13.54 -7.67 26.34
CA LYS A 42 12.58 -7.14 27.33
C LYS A 42 11.17 -7.72 27.20
N PHE A 43 10.92 -8.61 26.23
CA PHE A 43 9.60 -9.15 25.90
C PHE A 43 8.58 -8.04 25.58
N LYS A 44 9.02 -7.01 24.83
CA LYS A 44 8.24 -5.82 24.47
C LYS A 44 8.12 -5.61 22.95
N LEU A 45 8.22 -6.68 22.16
CA LEU A 45 7.93 -6.58 20.74
C LEU A 45 6.46 -6.17 20.51
N PRO A 46 6.17 -5.36 19.52
CA PRO A 46 4.80 -5.00 19.16
C PRO A 46 4.05 -6.23 18.67
N LYS A 47 2.75 -6.27 18.94
CA LYS A 47 1.86 -7.23 18.29
C LYS A 47 1.65 -6.80 16.85
N LEU A 48 2.06 -7.64 15.90
CA LEU A 48 1.85 -7.39 14.48
C LEU A 48 0.40 -7.66 14.06
N ILE A 49 -0.02 -6.98 12.99
CA ILE A 49 -1.27 -7.25 12.29
C ILE A 49 -1.15 -8.61 11.59
N GLU A 50 -2.14 -9.47 11.78
CA GLU A 50 -2.27 -10.76 11.12
C GLU A 50 -3.29 -10.70 9.97
N LEU A 51 -3.24 -11.67 9.07
CA LEU A 51 -4.18 -11.70 7.93
C LEU A 51 -5.67 -11.67 8.37
N LYS A 52 -5.99 -12.29 9.51
CA LYS A 52 -7.34 -12.29 10.09
C LYS A 52 -7.82 -10.91 10.57
N ASP A 53 -6.88 -9.97 10.79
CA ASP A 53 -7.18 -8.61 11.26
C ASP A 53 -7.47 -7.66 10.06
N VAL A 54 -7.15 -8.10 8.83
CA VAL A 54 -7.35 -7.31 7.61
C VAL A 54 -8.83 -7.37 7.21
N ARG A 55 -9.50 -6.22 7.23
CA ARG A 55 -10.94 -6.10 6.96
C ARG A 55 -11.26 -5.64 5.54
N GLY A 56 -10.29 -5.14 4.80
CA GLY A 56 -10.46 -4.65 3.44
C GLY A 56 -9.18 -4.10 2.85
N ASP A 57 -9.25 -3.62 1.62
CA ASP A 57 -8.12 -3.05 0.90
C ASP A 57 -8.57 -1.81 0.13
N PHE A 58 -7.77 -0.73 0.19
CA PHE A 58 -8.01 0.53 -0.52
C PHE A 58 -6.98 0.79 -1.63
N HIS A 59 -6.19 -0.25 -2.01
CA HIS A 59 -5.19 -0.08 -3.05
C HIS A 59 -5.22 -1.27 -4.03
N THR A 60 -6.22 -1.25 -4.93
CA THR A 60 -6.41 -2.29 -5.95
C THR A 60 -6.59 -1.69 -7.34
N HIS A 61 -6.07 -2.38 -8.35
CA HIS A 61 -6.10 -1.96 -9.74
C HIS A 61 -6.86 -2.95 -10.61
N SER A 62 -7.75 -2.42 -11.45
CA SER A 62 -8.63 -3.21 -12.31
C SER A 62 -8.27 -3.10 -13.79
N SER A 63 -8.92 -3.93 -14.60
CA SER A 63 -8.80 -3.89 -16.07
C SER A 63 -9.30 -2.58 -16.68
N PHE A 64 -9.97 -1.73 -15.91
CA PHE A 64 -10.33 -0.39 -16.33
C PHE A 64 -9.09 0.46 -16.63
N ALA A 65 -8.02 0.29 -15.88
CA ALA A 65 -6.72 0.94 -16.08
C ALA A 65 -5.65 -0.01 -16.67
N GLY A 66 -6.05 -1.06 -17.37
CA GLY A 66 -5.11 -1.87 -18.17
C GLY A 66 -4.58 -3.14 -17.51
N THR A 67 -4.97 -3.49 -16.29
CA THR A 67 -4.68 -4.82 -15.72
C THR A 67 -5.56 -5.89 -16.39
N LEU A 68 -5.29 -7.18 -16.11
CA LEU A 68 -6.08 -8.28 -16.65
C LEU A 68 -7.29 -8.66 -15.78
N ILE A 69 -7.41 -8.07 -14.58
CA ILE A 69 -8.40 -8.47 -13.57
C ILE A 69 -9.57 -7.49 -13.61
N SER A 70 -10.78 -7.98 -13.82
CA SER A 70 -11.96 -7.12 -13.78
C SER A 70 -12.28 -6.61 -12.38
N MET A 71 -13.01 -5.49 -12.27
CA MET A 71 -13.50 -5.01 -10.97
C MET A 71 -14.37 -6.07 -10.28
N GLU A 72 -15.17 -6.82 -11.03
CA GLU A 72 -15.99 -7.88 -10.48
C GLU A 72 -15.17 -9.03 -9.89
N ASP A 73 -14.06 -9.45 -10.54
CA ASP A 73 -13.15 -10.44 -10.00
C ASP A 73 -12.49 -9.99 -8.70
N ILE A 74 -12.12 -8.71 -8.61
CA ILE A 74 -11.59 -8.09 -7.37
C ILE A 74 -12.64 -8.20 -6.25
N VAL A 75 -13.88 -7.85 -6.53
CA VAL A 75 -14.99 -7.91 -5.57
C VAL A 75 -15.22 -9.36 -5.10
N LEU A 76 -15.29 -10.31 -6.03
CA LEU A 76 -15.46 -11.73 -5.70
C LEU A 76 -14.30 -12.24 -4.84
N ARG A 77 -13.07 -11.83 -5.14
CA ARG A 77 -11.90 -12.22 -4.36
C ARG A 77 -11.91 -11.60 -2.96
N ALA A 78 -12.34 -10.34 -2.82
CA ALA A 78 -12.52 -9.68 -1.53
C ALA A 78 -13.55 -10.44 -0.67
N MET A 79 -14.68 -10.84 -1.25
CA MET A 79 -15.69 -11.65 -0.57
C MET A 79 -15.17 -13.02 -0.13
N GLN A 80 -14.37 -13.70 -0.95
CA GLN A 80 -13.71 -14.97 -0.59
C GLN A 80 -12.76 -14.80 0.60
N LYS A 81 -12.08 -13.64 0.69
CA LYS A 81 -11.22 -13.26 1.83
C LYS A 81 -12.00 -12.81 3.05
N LYS A 82 -13.33 -12.75 2.97
CA LYS A 82 -14.23 -12.24 4.02
C LYS A 82 -13.96 -10.76 4.37
N TYR A 83 -13.54 -9.97 3.40
CA TYR A 83 -13.40 -8.53 3.56
C TYR A 83 -14.77 -7.88 3.73
N GLU A 84 -14.84 -6.84 4.54
CA GLU A 84 -16.06 -6.05 4.77
C GLU A 84 -16.23 -4.99 3.67
N TYR A 85 -15.13 -4.56 3.07
CA TYR A 85 -15.10 -3.57 2.01
C TYR A 85 -13.91 -3.78 1.07
N ILE A 86 -13.99 -3.14 -0.10
CA ILE A 86 -12.91 -3.08 -1.09
C ILE A 86 -12.93 -1.70 -1.76
N GLY A 87 -11.76 -1.11 -1.99
CA GLY A 87 -11.60 0.12 -2.76
C GLY A 87 -10.97 -0.17 -4.11
N ILE A 88 -11.55 0.37 -5.19
CA ILE A 88 -10.94 0.38 -6.52
C ILE A 88 -10.18 1.69 -6.65
N SER A 89 -8.88 1.63 -6.93
CA SER A 89 -7.98 2.80 -6.96
C SER A 89 -7.08 2.81 -8.20
N ASP A 90 -7.67 2.67 -9.36
CA ASP A 90 -6.93 2.63 -10.62
C ASP A 90 -6.07 3.89 -10.83
N HIS A 91 -4.94 3.71 -11.53
CA HIS A 91 -4.03 4.80 -11.87
C HIS A 91 -4.69 5.87 -12.74
N THR A 92 -4.20 7.11 -12.63
CA THR A 92 -4.71 8.25 -13.38
C THR A 92 -3.81 8.61 -14.57
N LYS A 93 -4.25 9.55 -15.38
CA LYS A 93 -3.84 9.78 -16.79
C LYS A 93 -2.36 10.02 -17.05
N GLU A 94 -1.59 10.49 -16.07
CA GLU A 94 -0.14 10.69 -16.27
C GLU A 94 0.61 9.36 -16.39
N LEU A 95 0.12 8.29 -15.79
CA LEU A 95 0.70 6.97 -15.93
C LEU A 95 0.18 6.24 -17.18
N LYS A 96 0.65 6.68 -18.35
CA LYS A 96 0.19 6.20 -19.67
C LYS A 96 0.45 4.71 -19.89
N ILE A 97 1.52 4.16 -19.32
CA ILE A 97 1.87 2.76 -19.46
C ILE A 97 0.82 1.84 -18.83
N GLU A 98 0.13 2.31 -17.81
CA GLU A 98 -0.99 1.62 -17.14
C GLU A 98 -2.36 2.03 -17.69
N ASN A 99 -2.41 2.69 -18.84
CA ASN A 99 -3.67 3.20 -19.43
C ASN A 99 -4.51 4.01 -18.41
N GLY A 100 -3.84 4.86 -17.63
CA GLY A 100 -4.41 5.61 -16.51
C GLY A 100 -5.66 6.43 -16.88
N LEU A 101 -6.58 6.56 -15.93
CA LEU A 101 -7.90 7.14 -16.12
C LEU A 101 -7.86 8.67 -16.13
N ASP A 102 -8.56 9.28 -17.09
CA ASP A 102 -8.92 10.69 -17.03
C ASP A 102 -10.25 10.90 -16.29
N GLU A 103 -10.66 12.15 -16.14
CA GLU A 103 -11.88 12.51 -15.42
C GLU A 103 -13.16 11.87 -16.04
N LYS A 104 -13.19 11.68 -17.37
CA LYS A 104 -14.33 11.04 -18.04
C LYS A 104 -14.37 9.54 -17.75
N ARG A 105 -13.22 8.88 -17.77
CA ARG A 105 -13.13 7.44 -17.49
C ARG A 105 -13.40 7.15 -16.01
N LEU A 106 -12.98 8.03 -15.08
CA LEU A 106 -13.37 7.93 -13.68
C LEU A 106 -14.88 7.97 -13.51
N ALA A 107 -15.57 8.90 -14.19
CA ALA A 107 -17.03 8.98 -14.15
C ALA A 107 -17.73 7.75 -14.78
N LEU A 108 -17.12 7.09 -15.75
CA LEU A 108 -17.61 5.82 -16.30
C LEU A 108 -17.40 4.66 -15.31
N GLN A 109 -16.23 4.61 -14.67
CA GLN A 109 -15.90 3.60 -13.66
C GLN A 109 -16.86 3.66 -12.47
N GLU A 110 -17.21 4.86 -12.02
CA GLU A 110 -18.20 5.05 -10.95
C GLU A 110 -19.54 4.35 -11.26
N LYS A 111 -20.03 4.47 -12.48
CA LYS A 111 -21.28 3.81 -12.90
C LYS A 111 -21.22 2.29 -12.79
N GLU A 112 -20.08 1.71 -13.16
CA GLU A 112 -19.88 0.27 -13.03
C GLU A 112 -19.75 -0.16 -11.56
N ILE A 113 -19.08 0.63 -10.73
CA ILE A 113 -18.98 0.39 -9.28
C ILE A 113 -20.35 0.46 -8.62
N ARG A 114 -21.21 1.39 -9.02
CA ARG A 114 -22.60 1.45 -8.52
C ARG A 114 -23.38 0.17 -8.82
N LYS A 115 -23.28 -0.36 -10.05
CA LYS A 115 -23.91 -1.63 -10.42
C LYS A 115 -23.39 -2.80 -9.58
N LEU A 116 -22.08 -2.84 -9.32
CA LEU A 116 -21.49 -3.87 -8.48
C LEU A 116 -21.95 -3.74 -7.01
N ASN A 117 -22.10 -2.53 -6.47
CA ASN A 117 -22.66 -2.28 -5.14
C ASN A 117 -24.16 -2.71 -5.03
N GLU A 118 -24.92 -2.64 -6.13
CA GLU A 118 -26.30 -3.17 -6.17
C GLU A 118 -26.33 -4.70 -6.21
N LYS A 119 -25.33 -5.30 -6.89
CA LYS A 119 -25.24 -6.75 -7.10
C LYS A 119 -24.68 -7.50 -5.89
N TYR A 120 -23.70 -6.93 -5.19
CA TYR A 120 -22.96 -7.59 -4.12
C TYR A 120 -23.16 -6.91 -2.77
N LYS A 121 -23.13 -7.70 -1.67
CA LYS A 121 -23.34 -7.17 -0.30
C LYS A 121 -22.10 -6.49 0.30
N ILE A 122 -20.90 -6.73 -0.25
CA ILE A 122 -19.70 -6.06 0.18
C ILE A 122 -19.71 -4.59 -0.25
N LYS A 123 -19.23 -3.68 0.60
CA LYS A 123 -19.11 -2.27 0.23
C LYS A 123 -17.94 -2.05 -0.72
N ILE A 124 -18.20 -1.49 -1.89
CA ILE A 124 -17.19 -1.15 -2.89
C ILE A 124 -17.05 0.37 -2.94
N PHE A 125 -15.86 0.86 -2.64
CA PHE A 125 -15.52 2.28 -2.67
C PHE A 125 -14.88 2.64 -4.01
N HIS A 126 -15.26 3.78 -4.56
CA HIS A 126 -14.68 4.37 -5.76
C HIS A 126 -13.56 5.33 -5.38
N GLY A 127 -12.33 5.00 -5.72
CA GLY A 127 -11.17 5.85 -5.52
C GLY A 127 -10.28 5.93 -6.76
N ALA A 128 -9.12 6.54 -6.60
CA ALA A 128 -8.08 6.56 -7.61
C ALA A 128 -6.68 6.63 -6.97
N GLU A 129 -5.69 6.06 -7.63
CA GLU A 129 -4.28 6.35 -7.34
C GLU A 129 -3.79 7.46 -8.28
N VAL A 130 -3.84 8.68 -7.75
CA VAL A 130 -3.59 9.92 -8.47
C VAL A 130 -2.10 10.24 -8.47
N ASN A 131 -1.57 10.63 -9.64
CA ASN A 131 -0.14 10.95 -9.76
C ASN A 131 0.18 12.32 -9.19
N ILE A 132 1.25 12.37 -8.37
CA ILE A 132 1.86 13.63 -7.95
C ILE A 132 2.81 14.09 -9.06
N LEU A 133 2.48 15.20 -9.72
CA LEU A 133 3.31 15.79 -10.76
C LEU A 133 4.61 16.39 -10.19
N LYS A 134 5.57 16.71 -11.03
CA LYS A 134 6.89 17.23 -10.61
C LYS A 134 6.80 18.47 -9.72
N ASP A 135 5.81 19.33 -9.96
CA ASP A 135 5.57 20.56 -9.21
C ASP A 135 4.70 20.37 -7.95
N GLY A 136 4.32 19.14 -7.62
CA GLY A 136 3.45 18.79 -6.50
C GLY A 136 1.96 18.98 -6.76
N SER A 137 1.53 19.34 -7.96
CA SER A 137 0.12 19.31 -8.36
C SER A 137 -0.33 17.86 -8.63
N LEU A 138 -1.64 17.64 -8.65
CA LEU A 138 -2.24 16.35 -9.00
C LEU A 138 -2.64 16.35 -10.47
N ASP A 139 -2.56 15.18 -11.12
CA ASP A 139 -2.89 15.05 -12.55
C ASP A 139 -4.40 14.97 -12.82
N ILE A 140 -5.24 14.98 -11.78
CA ILE A 140 -6.71 15.02 -11.85
C ILE A 140 -7.23 16.32 -11.23
N LYS A 141 -8.24 16.91 -11.84
CA LYS A 141 -8.87 18.16 -11.38
C LYS A 141 -9.67 17.93 -10.09
N ASN A 142 -9.65 18.92 -9.19
CA ASN A 142 -10.43 18.87 -7.94
C ASN A 142 -11.92 18.62 -8.17
N SER A 143 -12.48 19.07 -9.30
CA SER A 143 -13.89 18.81 -9.65
C SER A 143 -14.21 17.32 -9.85
N ALA A 144 -13.22 16.50 -10.18
CA ALA A 144 -13.38 15.05 -10.26
C ALA A 144 -12.96 14.36 -8.95
N LEU A 145 -11.92 14.87 -8.28
CA LEU A 145 -11.46 14.30 -7.00
C LEU A 145 -12.54 14.31 -5.93
N LYS A 146 -13.37 15.36 -5.87
CA LYS A 146 -14.46 15.48 -4.91
C LYS A 146 -15.60 14.45 -5.07
N GLU A 147 -15.69 13.81 -6.23
CA GLU A 147 -16.69 12.78 -6.54
C GLU A 147 -16.21 11.37 -6.14
N LEU A 148 -14.92 11.22 -5.73
CA LEU A 148 -14.35 9.97 -5.27
C LEU A 148 -14.61 9.77 -3.78
N ASP A 149 -14.81 8.53 -3.36
CA ASP A 149 -14.93 8.17 -1.94
C ASP A 149 -13.58 8.33 -1.21
N PHE A 150 -12.46 8.12 -1.91
CA PHE A 150 -11.10 8.30 -1.39
C PHE A 150 -10.11 8.59 -2.53
N VAL A 151 -9.02 9.27 -2.19
CA VAL A 151 -7.95 9.64 -3.12
C VAL A 151 -6.61 9.22 -2.54
N ASN A 152 -6.05 8.18 -3.12
CA ASN A 152 -4.66 7.81 -2.92
C ASN A 152 -3.77 8.67 -3.82
N ILE A 153 -2.62 9.13 -3.35
CA ILE A 153 -1.65 9.83 -4.18
C ILE A 153 -0.31 9.09 -4.19
N GLY A 154 0.36 9.05 -5.34
CA GLY A 154 1.62 8.33 -5.50
C GLY A 154 2.65 9.05 -6.36
N ILE A 155 3.94 8.75 -6.12
CA ILE A 155 5.05 9.20 -6.94
C ILE A 155 5.38 8.12 -7.94
N HIS A 156 5.08 8.35 -9.23
CA HIS A 156 5.36 7.39 -10.31
C HIS A 156 6.37 7.90 -11.33
N THR A 157 6.82 9.16 -11.19
CA THR A 157 7.79 9.81 -12.07
C THR A 157 8.76 10.68 -11.29
N ASN A 158 9.86 11.10 -11.93
CA ASN A 158 10.85 12.02 -11.32
C ASN A 158 11.42 11.54 -9.99
N PHE A 159 11.79 10.27 -9.91
CA PHE A 159 12.28 9.58 -8.70
C PHE A 159 13.61 10.14 -8.15
N LYS A 160 14.41 10.85 -8.97
CA LYS A 160 15.77 11.33 -8.64
C LYS A 160 15.81 12.80 -8.17
N MET A 161 14.72 13.30 -7.62
CA MET A 161 14.71 14.64 -7.01
C MET A 161 15.55 14.65 -5.74
N ASN A 162 16.15 15.81 -5.40
CA ASN A 162 16.80 15.98 -4.11
C ASN A 162 15.77 15.95 -2.97
N LYS A 163 16.25 15.77 -1.74
CA LYS A 163 15.39 15.57 -0.57
C LYS A 163 14.40 16.72 -0.36
N LYS A 164 14.91 17.96 -0.40
CA LYS A 164 14.10 19.17 -0.18
C LYS A 164 12.95 19.26 -1.20
N ASP A 165 13.29 19.20 -2.49
CA ASP A 165 12.30 19.34 -3.57
C ASP A 165 11.28 18.18 -3.54
N MET A 166 11.72 16.95 -3.21
CA MET A 166 10.83 15.80 -3.09
C MET A 166 9.87 15.98 -1.91
N THR A 167 10.36 16.43 -0.76
CA THR A 167 9.54 16.73 0.42
C THR A 167 8.50 17.82 0.11
N GLU A 168 8.92 18.95 -0.47
CA GLU A 168 8.01 20.04 -0.87
C GLU A 168 6.95 19.57 -1.86
N ARG A 169 7.34 18.76 -2.85
CA ARG A 169 6.43 18.13 -3.83
C ARG A 169 5.33 17.32 -3.13
N VAL A 170 5.71 16.45 -2.20
CA VAL A 170 4.77 15.59 -1.48
C VAL A 170 3.88 16.41 -0.55
N LEU A 171 4.45 17.33 0.23
CA LEU A 171 3.68 18.20 1.14
C LEU A 171 2.64 19.03 0.39
N LYS A 172 3.00 19.59 -0.77
CA LYS A 172 2.05 20.32 -1.61
C LYS A 172 0.91 19.43 -2.09
N ALA A 173 1.19 18.21 -2.54
CA ALA A 173 0.15 17.27 -2.94
C ALA A 173 -0.76 16.87 -1.78
N MET A 174 -0.19 16.58 -0.61
CA MET A 174 -0.92 16.20 0.61
C MET A 174 -1.78 17.35 1.16
N SER A 175 -1.47 18.61 0.85
CA SER A 175 -2.28 19.76 1.25
C SER A 175 -3.60 19.88 0.48
N ASN A 176 -3.82 19.10 -0.57
CA ASN A 176 -5.07 19.09 -1.32
C ASN A 176 -6.18 18.46 -0.43
N PRO A 177 -7.34 19.15 -0.22
CA PRO A 177 -8.35 18.72 0.73
C PRO A 177 -9.06 17.40 0.39
N TYR A 178 -8.92 16.91 -0.84
CA TYR A 178 -9.50 15.65 -1.29
C TYR A 178 -8.58 14.45 -1.10
N VAL A 179 -7.30 14.66 -0.78
CA VAL A 179 -6.32 13.59 -0.60
C VAL A 179 -6.59 12.85 0.71
N THR A 180 -6.65 11.53 0.62
CA THR A 180 -6.87 10.64 1.76
C THR A 180 -5.57 10.00 2.25
N CYS A 181 -4.71 9.54 1.33
CA CYS A 181 -3.53 8.75 1.66
C CYS A 181 -2.38 8.97 0.68
N LEU A 182 -1.15 8.98 1.19
CA LEU A 182 0.07 8.83 0.40
C LEU A 182 0.43 7.34 0.32
N THR A 183 0.42 6.77 -0.89
CA THR A 183 0.76 5.36 -1.12
C THR A 183 2.28 5.17 -1.20
N HIS A 184 2.74 3.94 -0.88
CA HIS A 184 4.15 3.50 -1.02
C HIS A 184 5.18 4.65 -0.87
N PRO A 185 5.18 5.39 0.26
CA PRO A 185 5.91 6.67 0.42
C PRO A 185 7.42 6.53 0.29
N THR A 186 7.97 5.34 0.51
CA THR A 186 9.40 5.08 0.31
C THR A 186 9.75 4.86 -1.16
N GLY A 187 8.82 4.39 -1.98
CA GLY A 187 9.04 4.01 -3.37
C GLY A 187 10.17 3.01 -3.59
N ARG A 188 10.63 2.32 -2.52
CA ARG A 188 11.71 1.32 -2.60
C ARG A 188 11.24 0.09 -3.35
N ILE A 189 12.09 -0.38 -4.28
CA ILE A 189 11.93 -1.70 -4.89
C ILE A 189 13.13 -2.54 -4.47
N VAL A 190 12.90 -3.60 -3.71
CA VAL A 190 13.96 -4.49 -3.21
C VAL A 190 14.82 -4.98 -4.37
N ASN A 191 16.15 -4.89 -4.22
CA ASN A 191 17.17 -5.23 -5.21
C ASN A 191 17.12 -4.46 -6.55
N ARG A 192 16.30 -3.39 -6.67
CA ARG A 192 16.18 -2.60 -7.91
C ARG A 192 16.31 -1.10 -7.71
N ARG A 193 15.64 -0.53 -6.72
CA ARG A 193 15.61 0.92 -6.49
C ARG A 193 15.60 1.24 -5.00
N GLY A 194 16.51 2.14 -4.56
CA GLY A 194 16.49 2.70 -3.21
C GLY A 194 15.22 3.52 -2.91
N ALA A 195 15.02 3.82 -1.65
CA ALA A 195 13.92 4.69 -1.22
C ALA A 195 14.08 6.12 -1.77
N PHE A 196 12.97 6.85 -1.89
CA PHE A 196 13.02 8.29 -2.12
C PHE A 196 13.65 9.00 -0.92
N ASN A 197 14.38 10.07 -1.19
CA ASN A 197 14.83 10.97 -0.14
C ASN A 197 13.71 11.97 0.18
N ILE A 198 12.94 11.71 1.22
CA ILE A 198 11.92 12.61 1.80
C ILE A 198 12.11 12.71 3.31
N ASP A 199 11.65 13.81 3.91
CA ASP A 199 11.57 14.00 5.38
C ASP A 199 10.32 13.38 5.97
#